data_55d0741d501b8fdbf28d79dbf7c15537
#
_entry.id   55d0741d501b8fdbf28d79dbf7c15537
#
_cell.length_a   1.000
_cell.length_b   1.000
_cell.length_c   1.000
_cell.angle_alpha   90.00
_cell.angle_beta   90.00
_cell.angle_gamma   90.00
#
_symmetry.space_group_name_H-M   'P 1'
#
loop_
_entity.id
_entity.type
_entity.pdbx_description
1 polymer ?
#
loop_
_entity_poly.entity_id
_entity_poly.type
_entity_poly.pdbx_seq_one_letter_code
_entity_poly.pdbx_strand_id
1 'polypeptide(L)'
;MPRPLTALFVDCDSFFASVEQHLDPSLRGLPVGVAPVMAETSCCIAASYEAKRFGVKTGTVIRDARILCPGIRIVESKPAEYVKVHHRVIEAVEDCIHVEAVMSIDEMWAWLPLNWREPGFVRELGMKIKASVATHVGESVKVSVGAAPNRYLAKIASKMRKPDGLFVIEEQDLPDVLHELELRDLTGVAKSMEARLHAVGIHTMESLCASPKHLLHAAWGGVIGDRMWHHLRGDIVPDLVTSRKSIGHSHVLPPDERVPAKAWPIICKLLHKACERLRSHEMLAGALTLHLGFLRDVTWAPEIRFPETDSTVFLMRGLERLWRDRPDPRASLIQVGVTLTRLIDRKNHTPDLFAGMVSEVMAADDAKHQRLDAAIDKLRARYGRSVVYFGTVQDHRDAAPMRISFTHIPDLGLEED
;
A
#
# COMPACT_ATOMS: atom_id res chain seq x y z
N MET A 1 -6.22 -8.03 -37.54
CA MET A 1 -6.19 -6.60 -37.22
C MET A 1 -5.31 -6.41 -36.01
N PRO A 2 -4.50 -5.35 -35.95
CA PRO A 2 -3.69 -5.07 -34.77
C PRO A 2 -4.60 -4.83 -33.53
N ARG A 3 -4.10 -5.22 -32.36
CA ARG A 3 -4.82 -4.99 -31.11
C ARG A 3 -4.92 -3.48 -30.84
N PRO A 4 -6.11 -2.94 -30.60
CA PRO A 4 -6.28 -1.52 -30.33
C PRO A 4 -5.70 -1.16 -28.94
N LEU A 5 -5.36 0.10 -28.75
CA LEU A 5 -5.12 0.66 -27.44
C LEU A 5 -6.39 0.59 -26.61
N THR A 6 -6.37 0.00 -25.42
CA THR A 6 -7.57 -0.15 -24.59
C THR A 6 -7.44 0.47 -23.22
N ALA A 7 -6.23 0.66 -22.71
CA ALA A 7 -5.99 1.13 -21.36
C ALA A 7 -5.05 2.34 -21.36
N LEU A 8 -5.37 3.30 -20.48
CA LEU A 8 -4.56 4.44 -20.14
C LEU A 8 -4.24 4.39 -18.64
N PHE A 9 -2.99 4.60 -18.27
CA PHE A 9 -2.51 4.58 -16.89
C PHE A 9 -1.87 5.92 -16.55
N VAL A 10 -2.23 6.48 -15.41
CA VAL A 10 -1.67 7.73 -14.87
C VAL A 10 -0.93 7.41 -13.59
N ASP A 11 0.30 7.87 -13.46
CA ASP A 11 1.18 7.62 -12.32
C ASP A 11 1.84 8.96 -11.89
N CYS A 12 1.58 9.41 -10.67
CA CYS A 12 2.12 10.66 -10.16
C CYS A 12 3.62 10.52 -9.88
N ASP A 13 4.39 11.47 -10.34
CA ASP A 13 5.84 11.45 -10.27
C ASP A 13 6.35 11.81 -8.87
N SER A 14 6.96 10.84 -8.17
CA SER A 14 7.50 11.03 -6.81
C SER A 14 6.49 11.69 -5.86
N PHE A 15 5.25 11.22 -5.87
CA PHE A 15 4.05 11.89 -5.36
C PHE A 15 4.26 12.63 -4.04
N PHE A 16 4.68 11.97 -2.98
CA PHE A 16 4.83 12.64 -1.68
C PHE A 16 5.86 13.78 -1.72
N ALA A 17 6.96 13.61 -2.42
CA ALA A 17 7.97 14.68 -2.54
C ALA A 17 7.46 15.83 -3.42
N SER A 18 6.72 15.54 -4.48
CA SER A 18 6.08 16.55 -5.33
C SER A 18 5.01 17.34 -4.57
N VAL A 19 4.24 16.68 -3.70
CA VAL A 19 3.26 17.34 -2.83
C VAL A 19 3.97 18.26 -1.81
N GLU A 20 5.06 17.83 -1.19
CA GLU A 20 5.83 18.71 -0.29
C GLU A 20 6.37 19.94 -1.04
N GLN A 21 6.89 19.78 -2.26
CA GLN A 21 7.32 20.90 -3.13
C GLN A 21 6.14 21.79 -3.59
N HIS A 22 4.92 21.23 -3.64
CA HIS A 22 3.71 22.00 -3.92
C HIS A 22 3.28 22.84 -2.72
N LEU A 23 3.28 22.24 -1.53
CA LEU A 23 2.87 22.89 -0.27
C LEU A 23 3.89 23.95 0.20
N ASP A 24 5.19 23.70 0.00
CA ASP A 24 6.26 24.61 0.35
C ASP A 24 7.08 25.00 -0.91
N PRO A 25 6.81 26.18 -1.49
CA PRO A 25 7.54 26.68 -2.65
C PRO A 25 9.07 26.78 -2.47
N SER A 26 9.56 26.88 -1.23
CA SER A 26 10.99 26.95 -0.95
C SER A 26 11.73 25.63 -1.21
N LEU A 27 11.00 24.52 -1.34
CA LEU A 27 11.52 23.19 -1.65
C LEU A 27 11.59 22.90 -3.16
N ARG A 28 11.02 23.75 -4.00
CA ARG A 28 10.97 23.55 -5.46
C ARG A 28 12.37 23.58 -6.07
N GLY A 29 12.64 22.59 -6.91
CA GLY A 29 13.95 22.44 -7.55
C GLY A 29 15.08 21.99 -6.62
N LEU A 30 14.80 21.76 -5.33
CA LEU A 30 15.76 21.23 -4.37
C LEU A 30 15.62 19.71 -4.23
N PRO A 31 16.69 18.99 -3.86
CA PRO A 31 16.60 17.58 -3.49
C PRO A 31 15.82 17.43 -2.17
N VAL A 32 14.67 16.75 -2.24
CA VAL A 32 13.77 16.52 -1.11
C VAL A 32 13.65 15.02 -0.85
N GLY A 33 13.76 14.61 0.42
CA GLY A 33 13.45 13.29 0.92
C GLY A 33 12.29 13.37 1.91
N VAL A 34 11.26 12.56 1.75
CA VAL A 34 10.12 12.49 2.67
C VAL A 34 10.29 11.28 3.58
N ALA A 35 10.22 11.48 4.89
CA ALA A 35 10.39 10.42 5.87
C ALA A 35 9.19 10.36 6.84
N PRO A 36 8.80 9.18 7.32
CA PRO A 36 7.69 9.03 8.24
C PRO A 36 8.03 9.50 9.66
N VAL A 37 9.31 9.56 10.01
CA VAL A 37 9.85 10.00 11.30
C VAL A 37 11.19 10.68 11.06
N MET A 38 11.42 11.80 11.72
CA MET A 38 12.67 12.58 11.64
C MET A 38 13.75 11.97 12.54
N ALA A 39 14.27 10.79 12.12
CA ALA A 39 15.36 10.11 12.82
C ALA A 39 16.37 9.58 11.80
N GLU A 40 17.66 9.67 12.09
CA GLU A 40 18.74 9.23 11.21
C GLU A 40 18.64 7.74 10.81
N THR A 41 17.97 6.93 11.63
CA THR A 41 17.68 5.50 11.38
C THR A 41 16.39 5.26 10.59
N SER A 42 15.59 6.29 10.34
CA SER A 42 14.41 6.23 9.49
C SER A 42 14.80 6.19 8.02
N CYS A 43 13.88 5.85 7.13
CA CYS A 43 14.14 5.81 5.70
C CYS A 43 13.21 6.76 4.93
N CYS A 44 13.65 7.19 3.76
CA CYS A 44 12.84 7.95 2.83
C CYS A 44 11.72 7.06 2.27
N ILE A 45 10.47 7.47 2.42
CA ILE A 45 9.31 6.84 1.77
C ILE A 45 9.11 7.38 0.34
N ALA A 46 9.62 8.59 0.07
CA ALA A 46 9.71 9.16 -1.27
C ALA A 46 10.94 10.07 -1.39
N ALA A 47 11.41 10.27 -2.61
CA ALA A 47 12.47 11.19 -2.93
C ALA A 47 12.12 11.96 -4.21
N SER A 48 12.39 13.28 -4.25
CA SER A 48 12.22 14.10 -5.44
C SER A 48 13.18 13.67 -6.55
N TYR A 49 12.90 14.05 -7.79
CA TYR A 49 13.78 13.70 -8.91
C TYR A 49 15.17 14.35 -8.78
N GLU A 50 15.25 15.52 -8.16
CA GLU A 50 16.53 16.15 -7.80
C GLU A 50 17.33 15.25 -6.86
N ALA A 51 16.69 14.67 -5.83
CA ALA A 51 17.35 13.74 -4.90
C ALA A 51 17.70 12.40 -5.56
N LYS A 52 16.82 11.88 -6.44
CA LYS A 52 17.06 10.64 -7.21
C LYS A 52 18.30 10.70 -8.08
N ARG A 53 18.67 11.88 -8.61
CA ARG A 53 19.91 12.06 -9.39
C ARG A 53 21.18 11.78 -8.59
N PHE A 54 21.12 11.89 -7.28
CA PHE A 54 22.21 11.54 -6.34
C PHE A 54 22.12 10.10 -5.82
N GLY A 55 21.18 9.30 -6.32
CA GLY A 55 20.97 7.90 -5.89
C GLY A 55 20.06 7.73 -4.69
N VAL A 56 19.47 8.80 -4.15
CA VAL A 56 18.47 8.70 -3.07
C VAL A 56 17.15 8.18 -3.63
N LYS A 57 16.60 7.12 -3.04
CA LYS A 57 15.36 6.48 -3.47
C LYS A 57 14.53 6.02 -2.27
N THR A 58 13.32 5.56 -2.53
CA THR A 58 12.48 4.91 -1.51
C THR A 58 13.25 3.80 -0.81
N GLY A 59 13.23 3.80 0.53
CA GLY A 59 13.99 2.88 1.37
C GLY A 59 15.41 3.35 1.73
N THR A 60 15.94 4.43 1.13
CA THR A 60 17.24 5.00 1.52
C THR A 60 17.15 5.54 2.95
N VAL A 61 18.03 5.09 3.85
CA VAL A 61 18.10 5.57 5.23
C VAL A 61 18.51 7.04 5.25
N ILE A 62 17.94 7.86 6.14
CA ILE A 62 18.18 9.32 6.19
C ILE A 62 19.67 9.64 6.29
N ARG A 63 20.42 8.95 7.16
CA ARG A 63 21.87 9.11 7.28
C ARG A 63 22.56 8.89 5.94
N ASP A 64 22.20 7.84 5.22
CA ASP A 64 22.81 7.50 3.94
C ASP A 64 22.37 8.48 2.84
N ALA A 65 21.11 8.95 2.88
CA ALA A 65 20.61 9.99 1.98
C ALA A 65 21.40 11.31 2.12
N ARG A 66 21.79 11.70 3.34
CA ARG A 66 22.63 12.87 3.58
C ARG A 66 24.07 12.70 3.07
N ILE A 67 24.59 11.48 3.09
CA ILE A 67 25.90 11.15 2.51
C ILE A 67 25.84 11.21 0.98
N LEU A 68 24.82 10.63 0.37
CA LEU A 68 24.62 10.62 -1.08
C LEU A 68 24.32 12.02 -1.63
N CYS A 69 23.55 12.80 -0.90
CA CYS A 69 23.13 14.15 -1.29
C CYS A 69 23.27 15.11 -0.10
N PRO A 70 24.44 15.76 0.10
CA PRO A 70 24.67 16.62 1.27
C PRO A 70 23.71 17.82 1.40
N GLY A 71 23.11 18.26 0.29
CA GLY A 71 22.12 19.34 0.26
C GLY A 71 20.66 18.89 0.42
N ILE A 72 20.40 17.60 0.68
CA ILE A 72 19.02 17.07 0.75
C ILE A 72 18.20 17.70 1.89
N ARG A 73 16.98 18.09 1.57
CA ARG A 73 15.98 18.53 2.55
C ARG A 73 15.13 17.33 2.95
N ILE A 74 15.29 16.86 4.18
CA ILE A 74 14.43 15.82 4.74
C ILE A 74 13.25 16.51 5.40
N VAL A 75 12.04 16.08 5.01
CA VAL A 75 10.76 16.57 5.56
C VAL A 75 9.95 15.41 6.13
N GLU A 76 9.19 15.69 7.17
CA GLU A 76 8.29 14.71 7.74
C GLU A 76 7.03 14.57 6.86
N SER A 77 6.53 13.35 6.72
CA SER A 77 5.36 13.05 5.89
C SER A 77 4.07 13.67 6.47
N LYS A 78 3.22 14.19 5.59
CA LYS A 78 1.90 14.78 5.91
C LYS A 78 0.77 13.98 5.24
N PRO A 79 0.39 12.80 5.75
CA PRO A 79 -0.55 11.91 5.11
C PRO A 79 -1.90 12.55 4.74
N ALA A 80 -2.47 13.37 5.60
CA ALA A 80 -3.74 14.07 5.34
C ALA A 80 -3.64 14.98 4.10
N GLU A 81 -2.55 15.73 3.96
CA GLU A 81 -2.34 16.59 2.79
C GLU A 81 -2.16 15.78 1.50
N TYR A 82 -1.49 14.62 1.60
CA TYR A 82 -1.33 13.74 0.45
C TYR A 82 -2.67 13.19 -0.04
N VAL A 83 -3.57 12.81 0.86
CA VAL A 83 -4.92 12.35 0.49
C VAL A 83 -5.72 13.48 -0.15
N LYS A 84 -5.67 14.71 0.37
CA LYS A 84 -6.35 15.86 -0.24
C LYS A 84 -5.86 16.13 -1.67
N VAL A 85 -4.54 16.13 -1.86
CA VAL A 85 -3.96 16.33 -3.21
C VAL A 85 -4.29 15.17 -4.14
N HIS A 86 -4.29 13.94 -3.65
CA HIS A 86 -4.71 12.76 -4.40
C HIS A 86 -6.13 12.90 -4.96
N HIS A 87 -7.11 13.32 -4.14
CA HIS A 87 -8.48 13.54 -4.62
C HIS A 87 -8.53 14.60 -5.72
N ARG A 88 -7.79 15.70 -5.58
CA ARG A 88 -7.70 16.74 -6.63
C ARG A 88 -7.07 16.21 -7.92
N VAL A 89 -6.08 15.28 -7.82
CA VAL A 89 -5.51 14.64 -9.01
C VAL A 89 -6.56 13.76 -9.70
N ILE A 90 -7.34 12.97 -8.94
CA ILE A 90 -8.42 12.16 -9.51
C ILE A 90 -9.42 13.06 -10.25
N GLU A 91 -9.92 14.12 -9.61
CA GLU A 91 -10.87 15.08 -10.22
C GLU A 91 -10.28 15.65 -11.52
N ALA A 92 -9.02 16.11 -11.51
CA ALA A 92 -8.36 16.65 -12.69
C ALA A 92 -8.21 15.62 -13.84
N VAL A 93 -8.05 14.34 -13.53
CA VAL A 93 -8.03 13.26 -14.54
C VAL A 93 -9.44 12.95 -15.03
N GLU A 94 -10.45 12.92 -14.14
CA GLU A 94 -11.85 12.66 -14.48
C GLU A 94 -12.45 13.74 -15.38
N ASP A 95 -11.98 14.98 -15.29
CA ASP A 95 -12.33 16.05 -16.27
C ASP A 95 -11.91 15.71 -17.72
N CYS A 96 -11.00 14.76 -17.89
CA CYS A 96 -10.49 14.35 -19.20
C CYS A 96 -10.99 12.98 -19.64
N ILE A 97 -11.03 12.01 -18.72
CA ILE A 97 -11.45 10.63 -18.95
C ILE A 97 -11.92 9.99 -17.64
N HIS A 98 -12.97 9.17 -17.72
CA HIS A 98 -13.46 8.45 -16.54
C HIS A 98 -12.40 7.50 -15.97
N VAL A 99 -12.12 7.61 -14.66
CA VAL A 99 -11.21 6.75 -13.93
C VAL A 99 -11.90 5.44 -13.57
N GLU A 100 -11.49 4.35 -14.19
CA GLU A 100 -12.04 3.00 -13.92
C GLU A 100 -11.72 2.52 -12.51
N ALA A 101 -10.46 2.71 -12.08
CA ALA A 101 -10.07 2.37 -10.73
C ALA A 101 -8.79 3.12 -10.29
N VAL A 102 -8.79 3.50 -9.03
CA VAL A 102 -7.62 3.98 -8.29
C VAL A 102 -6.85 2.78 -7.75
N MET A 103 -5.58 2.66 -8.14
CA MET A 103 -4.73 1.51 -7.80
C MET A 103 -3.88 1.74 -6.55
N SER A 104 -3.50 3.01 -6.31
CA SER A 104 -2.78 3.47 -5.13
C SER A 104 -2.98 4.98 -4.97
N ILE A 105 -2.38 5.60 -3.97
CA ILE A 105 -2.48 7.05 -3.75
C ILE A 105 -1.88 7.89 -4.91
N ASP A 106 -1.06 7.28 -5.74
CA ASP A 106 -0.34 7.92 -6.85
C ASP A 106 -0.62 7.28 -8.21
N GLU A 107 -1.44 6.23 -8.27
CA GLU A 107 -1.70 5.48 -9.50
C GLU A 107 -3.20 5.30 -9.76
N MET A 108 -3.64 5.54 -10.99
CA MET A 108 -4.99 5.28 -11.47
C MET A 108 -4.99 4.87 -12.94
N TRP A 109 -6.06 4.26 -13.40
CA TRP A 109 -6.20 3.86 -14.78
C TRP A 109 -7.62 4.02 -15.33
N ALA A 110 -7.74 4.07 -16.65
CA ALA A 110 -8.97 4.25 -17.38
C ALA A 110 -9.05 3.32 -18.59
N TRP A 111 -10.27 2.90 -18.96
CA TRP A 111 -10.53 2.31 -20.26
C TRP A 111 -10.61 3.39 -21.33
N LEU A 112 -9.95 3.17 -22.47
CA LEU A 112 -10.09 4.01 -23.64
C LEU A 112 -11.39 3.65 -24.38
N PRO A 113 -12.34 4.60 -24.55
CA PRO A 113 -13.52 4.40 -25.37
C PRO A 113 -13.17 3.97 -26.79
N LEU A 114 -14.05 3.25 -27.47
CA LEU A 114 -13.77 2.67 -28.79
C LEU A 114 -13.31 3.72 -29.82
N ASN A 115 -13.88 4.91 -29.78
CA ASN A 115 -13.57 6.03 -30.68
C ASN A 115 -12.33 6.85 -30.25
N TRP A 116 -11.68 6.51 -29.11
CA TRP A 116 -10.50 7.21 -28.58
C TRP A 116 -9.22 6.40 -28.65
N ARG A 117 -9.23 5.27 -29.38
CA ARG A 117 -8.13 4.28 -29.41
C ARG A 117 -7.08 4.54 -30.47
N GLU A 118 -7.22 5.61 -31.22
CA GLU A 118 -6.22 6.02 -32.22
C GLU A 118 -5.00 6.62 -31.50
N PRO A 119 -3.76 6.20 -31.83
CA PRO A 119 -2.53 6.61 -31.11
C PRO A 119 -2.32 8.13 -31.03
N GLY A 120 -2.66 8.89 -32.07
CA GLY A 120 -2.58 10.36 -32.07
C GLY A 120 -3.50 10.98 -31.05
N PHE A 121 -4.77 10.55 -31.05
CA PHE A 121 -5.75 10.99 -30.06
C PHE A 121 -5.36 10.65 -28.63
N VAL A 122 -4.81 9.44 -28.39
CA VAL A 122 -4.35 9.00 -27.07
C VAL A 122 -3.19 9.88 -26.57
N ARG A 123 -2.27 10.28 -27.46
CA ARG A 123 -1.21 11.22 -27.11
C ARG A 123 -1.76 12.60 -26.74
N GLU A 124 -2.72 13.13 -27.50
CA GLU A 124 -3.39 14.40 -27.19
C GLU A 124 -4.13 14.33 -25.84
N LEU A 125 -4.85 13.24 -25.58
CA LEU A 125 -5.51 12.98 -24.30
C LEU A 125 -4.51 12.96 -23.13
N GLY A 126 -3.37 12.27 -23.30
CA GLY A 126 -2.32 12.25 -22.29
C GLY A 126 -1.76 13.63 -21.99
N MET A 127 -1.54 14.46 -23.00
CA MET A 127 -1.11 15.86 -22.82
C MET A 127 -2.19 16.69 -22.12
N LYS A 128 -3.46 16.48 -22.46
CA LYS A 128 -4.61 17.16 -21.82
C LYS A 128 -4.68 16.81 -20.33
N ILE A 129 -4.52 15.53 -19.97
CA ILE A 129 -4.49 15.09 -18.56
C ILE A 129 -3.35 15.79 -17.80
N LYS A 130 -2.14 15.81 -18.35
CA LYS A 130 -1.00 16.50 -17.74
C LYS A 130 -1.25 17.98 -17.53
N ALA A 131 -1.83 18.67 -18.51
CA ALA A 131 -2.20 20.07 -18.43
C ALA A 131 -3.31 20.31 -17.39
N SER A 132 -4.33 19.43 -17.31
CA SER A 132 -5.40 19.49 -16.31
C SER A 132 -4.84 19.38 -14.89
N VAL A 133 -3.97 18.40 -14.63
CA VAL A 133 -3.32 18.25 -13.31
C VAL A 133 -2.47 19.49 -12.98
N ALA A 134 -1.67 20.00 -13.91
CA ALA A 134 -0.88 21.21 -13.68
C ALA A 134 -1.75 22.43 -13.33
N THR A 135 -2.90 22.58 -13.97
CA THR A 135 -3.84 23.70 -13.78
C THR A 135 -4.62 23.58 -12.48
N HIS A 136 -5.21 22.41 -12.19
CA HIS A 136 -6.14 22.24 -11.08
C HIS A 136 -5.45 21.81 -9.77
N VAL A 137 -4.29 21.16 -9.85
CA VAL A 137 -3.53 20.72 -8.66
C VAL A 137 -2.33 21.63 -8.44
N GLY A 138 -1.45 21.79 -9.45
CA GLY A 138 -0.28 22.66 -9.40
C GLY A 138 0.89 22.10 -10.19
N GLU A 139 1.76 22.98 -10.68
CA GLU A 139 2.88 22.65 -11.57
C GLU A 139 3.95 21.72 -10.95
N SER A 140 4.03 21.69 -9.61
CA SER A 140 4.98 20.80 -8.91
C SER A 140 4.52 19.35 -8.87
N VAL A 141 3.20 19.10 -9.00
CA VAL A 141 2.63 17.75 -9.02
C VAL A 141 2.54 17.30 -10.48
N LYS A 142 3.52 16.54 -10.91
CA LYS A 142 3.58 16.02 -12.28
C LYS A 142 3.07 14.59 -12.35
N VAL A 143 2.52 14.24 -13.51
CA VAL A 143 2.07 12.88 -13.81
C VAL A 143 2.72 12.36 -15.07
N SER A 144 3.05 11.08 -15.06
CA SER A 144 3.46 10.33 -16.24
C SER A 144 2.31 9.47 -16.73
N VAL A 145 2.04 9.51 -18.03
CA VAL A 145 0.90 8.83 -18.65
C VAL A 145 1.41 7.74 -19.58
N GLY A 146 0.85 6.54 -19.44
CA GLY A 146 1.12 5.41 -20.31
C GLY A 146 -0.15 4.88 -20.95
N ALA A 147 -0.11 4.48 -22.20
CA ALA A 147 -1.22 3.80 -22.87
C ALA A 147 -0.74 2.56 -23.60
N ALA A 148 -1.60 1.52 -23.65
CA ALA A 148 -1.22 0.24 -24.24
C ALA A 148 -2.47 -0.62 -24.57
N PRO A 149 -2.29 -1.77 -25.24
CA PRO A 149 -3.37 -2.73 -25.51
C PRO A 149 -3.99 -3.33 -24.26
N ASN A 150 -3.32 -3.31 -23.11
CA ASN A 150 -3.89 -3.72 -21.82
C ASN A 150 -3.37 -2.87 -20.66
N ARG A 151 -4.03 -2.95 -19.51
CA ARG A 151 -3.69 -2.18 -18.30
C ARG A 151 -2.27 -2.45 -17.79
N TYR A 152 -1.79 -3.70 -17.88
CA TYR A 152 -0.46 -4.07 -17.39
C TYR A 152 0.64 -3.35 -18.17
N LEU A 153 0.56 -3.38 -19.51
CA LEU A 153 1.49 -2.66 -20.38
C LEU A 153 1.33 -1.14 -20.28
N ALA A 154 0.10 -0.63 -20.09
CA ALA A 154 -0.12 0.81 -19.87
C ALA A 154 0.59 1.29 -18.61
N LYS A 155 0.58 0.49 -17.51
CA LYS A 155 1.37 0.78 -16.31
C LYS A 155 2.88 0.75 -16.56
N ILE A 156 3.38 -0.15 -17.38
CA ILE A 156 4.79 -0.19 -17.80
C ILE A 156 5.11 1.08 -18.60
N ALA A 157 4.29 1.41 -19.58
CA ALA A 157 4.44 2.60 -20.42
C ALA A 157 4.52 3.89 -19.58
N SER A 158 3.70 4.03 -18.53
CA SER A 158 3.75 5.22 -17.65
C SER A 158 5.08 5.39 -16.93
N LYS A 159 5.90 4.34 -16.80
CA LYS A 159 7.20 4.36 -16.14
C LYS A 159 8.38 4.61 -17.09
N MET A 160 8.23 4.28 -18.38
CA MET A 160 9.34 4.26 -19.35
C MET A 160 9.96 5.64 -19.61
N ARG A 161 9.23 6.72 -19.45
CA ARG A 161 9.70 8.10 -19.75
C ARG A 161 9.50 9.05 -18.55
N LYS A 162 9.57 8.54 -17.31
CA LYS A 162 9.52 9.39 -16.10
C LYS A 162 10.76 10.29 -15.99
N PRO A 163 10.63 11.50 -15.43
CA PRO A 163 9.42 12.17 -14.98
C PRO A 163 8.68 12.92 -16.10
N ASP A 164 7.43 13.28 -15.82
CA ASP A 164 6.57 14.08 -16.70
C ASP A 164 6.41 13.47 -18.09
N GLY A 165 6.43 12.12 -18.14
CA GLY A 165 6.46 11.35 -19.36
C GLY A 165 5.08 11.15 -19.99
N LEU A 166 5.11 10.80 -21.27
CA LEU A 166 3.97 10.27 -22.01
C LEU A 166 4.51 9.19 -22.97
N PHE A 167 4.03 7.98 -22.81
CA PHE A 167 4.48 6.87 -23.66
C PHE A 167 3.31 5.98 -24.07
N VAL A 168 3.28 5.59 -25.35
CA VAL A 168 2.25 4.72 -25.92
C VAL A 168 2.93 3.48 -26.47
N ILE A 169 2.54 2.32 -25.97
CA ILE A 169 2.96 1.02 -26.50
C ILE A 169 1.88 0.52 -27.46
N GLU A 170 2.16 0.47 -28.72
CA GLU A 170 1.29 -0.12 -29.74
C GLU A 170 1.60 -1.62 -29.89
N GLU A 171 0.69 -2.42 -30.47
CA GLU A 171 0.93 -3.86 -30.64
C GLU A 171 2.18 -4.16 -31.47
N GLN A 172 2.43 -3.33 -32.48
CA GLN A 172 3.60 -3.46 -33.38
C GLN A 172 4.93 -3.22 -32.68
N ASP A 173 4.95 -2.55 -31.53
CA ASP A 173 6.14 -2.28 -30.74
C ASP A 173 6.53 -3.49 -29.87
N LEU A 174 5.61 -4.45 -29.72
CA LEU A 174 5.82 -5.65 -28.90
C LEU A 174 6.49 -6.77 -29.70
N PRO A 175 7.42 -7.53 -29.10
CA PRO A 175 7.94 -7.38 -27.73
C PRO A 175 9.11 -6.39 -27.61
N ASP A 176 9.62 -5.84 -28.71
CA ASP A 176 10.92 -5.17 -28.80
C ASP A 176 11.05 -3.99 -27.83
N VAL A 177 9.98 -3.21 -27.68
CA VAL A 177 9.94 -2.07 -26.74
C VAL A 177 10.17 -2.48 -25.28
N LEU A 178 9.84 -3.72 -24.91
CA LEU A 178 10.05 -4.26 -23.57
C LEU A 178 11.49 -4.71 -23.32
N HIS A 179 12.28 -4.93 -24.38
CA HIS A 179 13.68 -5.36 -24.25
C HIS A 179 14.59 -4.28 -23.66
N GLU A 180 14.18 -3.01 -23.68
CA GLU A 180 14.89 -1.90 -23.03
C GLU A 180 14.82 -1.97 -21.48
N LEU A 181 13.96 -2.82 -20.91
CA LEU A 181 13.67 -2.89 -19.47
C LEU A 181 14.50 -3.99 -18.78
N GLU A 182 14.74 -3.81 -17.49
CA GLU A 182 15.19 -4.88 -16.60
C GLU A 182 13.99 -5.71 -16.09
N LEU A 183 14.23 -6.97 -15.71
CA LEU A 183 13.15 -7.83 -15.16
C LEU A 183 12.44 -7.18 -13.95
N ARG A 184 13.17 -6.40 -13.16
CA ARG A 184 12.65 -5.73 -11.96
C ARG A 184 11.83 -4.47 -12.25
N ASP A 185 11.83 -3.98 -13.47
CA ASP A 185 10.96 -2.87 -13.89
C ASP A 185 9.52 -3.34 -14.06
N LEU A 186 9.33 -4.65 -14.24
CA LEU A 186 8.00 -5.25 -14.33
C LEU A 186 7.29 -5.22 -12.99
N THR A 187 6.04 -4.76 -13.01
CA THR A 187 5.15 -4.85 -11.85
C THR A 187 4.96 -6.31 -11.43
N GLY A 188 5.26 -6.60 -10.15
CA GLY A 188 5.19 -7.96 -9.59
C GLY A 188 6.49 -8.75 -9.65
N VAL A 189 7.57 -8.19 -10.24
CA VAL A 189 8.90 -8.80 -10.23
C VAL A 189 9.81 -8.05 -9.26
N ALA A 190 9.86 -8.53 -8.01
CA ALA A 190 10.83 -8.09 -7.01
C ALA A 190 12.00 -9.07 -6.95
N LYS A 191 12.99 -8.81 -6.08
CA LYS A 191 14.22 -9.62 -5.94
C LYS A 191 13.97 -11.13 -5.84
N SER A 192 12.94 -11.55 -5.09
CA SER A 192 12.63 -12.99 -4.94
C SER A 192 12.05 -13.60 -6.23
N MET A 193 11.24 -12.82 -6.99
CA MET A 193 10.70 -13.32 -8.26
C MET A 193 11.76 -13.34 -9.35
N GLU A 194 12.64 -12.33 -9.41
CA GLU A 194 13.81 -12.32 -10.27
C GLU A 194 14.70 -13.56 -10.05
N ALA A 195 14.99 -13.91 -8.79
CA ALA A 195 15.75 -15.13 -8.48
C ALA A 195 15.06 -16.41 -8.98
N ARG A 196 13.72 -16.48 -8.93
CA ARG A 196 12.94 -17.60 -9.47
C ARG A 196 12.98 -17.64 -11.00
N LEU A 197 12.96 -16.50 -11.66
CA LEU A 197 13.14 -16.42 -13.11
C LEU A 197 14.52 -16.88 -13.51
N HIS A 198 15.56 -16.44 -12.81
CA HIS A 198 16.94 -16.89 -13.04
C HIS A 198 17.08 -18.40 -12.87
N ALA A 199 16.41 -19.01 -11.87
CA ALA A 199 16.45 -20.46 -11.64
C ALA A 199 15.85 -21.28 -12.77
N VAL A 200 15.00 -20.69 -13.62
CA VAL A 200 14.45 -21.35 -14.83
C VAL A 200 15.12 -20.86 -16.13
N GLY A 201 16.26 -20.15 -16.02
CA GLY A 201 17.06 -19.71 -17.17
C GLY A 201 16.60 -18.40 -17.82
N ILE A 202 15.70 -17.63 -17.18
CA ILE A 202 15.24 -16.34 -17.69
C ILE A 202 16.01 -15.23 -16.98
N HIS A 203 16.91 -14.55 -17.72
CA HIS A 203 17.81 -13.54 -17.15
C HIS A 203 17.59 -12.12 -17.70
N THR A 204 16.89 -11.99 -18.82
CA THR A 204 16.65 -10.71 -19.52
C THR A 204 15.19 -10.61 -19.93
N MET A 205 14.73 -9.39 -20.25
CA MET A 205 13.39 -9.16 -20.78
C MET A 205 13.18 -9.85 -22.14
N GLU A 206 14.20 -9.90 -22.98
CA GLU A 206 14.17 -10.62 -24.24
C GLU A 206 13.90 -12.11 -24.02
N SER A 207 14.66 -12.77 -23.12
CA SER A 207 14.45 -14.18 -22.77
C SER A 207 13.08 -14.42 -22.12
N LEU A 208 12.56 -13.48 -21.34
CA LEU A 208 11.23 -13.55 -20.74
C LEU A 208 10.13 -13.50 -21.82
N CYS A 209 10.22 -12.55 -22.74
CA CYS A 209 9.25 -12.38 -23.83
C CYS A 209 9.25 -13.58 -24.79
N ALA A 210 10.42 -14.16 -25.05
CA ALA A 210 10.58 -15.35 -25.89
C ALA A 210 10.12 -16.65 -25.19
N SER A 211 10.00 -16.65 -23.88
CA SER A 211 9.70 -17.87 -23.10
C SER A 211 8.31 -18.43 -23.38
N PRO A 212 8.16 -19.76 -23.46
CA PRO A 212 6.87 -20.39 -23.59
C PRO A 212 6.06 -20.29 -22.29
N LYS A 213 4.73 -20.32 -22.41
CA LYS A 213 3.79 -20.12 -21.32
C LYS A 213 4.03 -21.04 -20.11
N HIS A 214 4.33 -22.32 -20.34
CA HIS A 214 4.56 -23.30 -19.28
C HIS A 214 5.78 -22.96 -18.41
N LEU A 215 6.78 -22.30 -18.97
CA LEU A 215 7.96 -21.87 -18.22
C LEU A 215 7.63 -20.73 -17.26
N LEU A 216 6.81 -19.77 -17.71
CA LEU A 216 6.30 -18.70 -16.82
C LEU A 216 5.37 -19.28 -15.75
N HIS A 217 4.53 -20.25 -16.12
CA HIS A 217 3.71 -20.98 -15.15
C HIS A 217 4.55 -21.58 -14.01
N ALA A 218 5.64 -22.26 -14.36
CA ALA A 218 6.56 -22.85 -13.38
C ALA A 218 7.27 -21.78 -12.54
N ALA A 219 7.76 -20.71 -13.16
CA ALA A 219 8.47 -19.63 -12.48
C ALA A 219 7.59 -18.90 -11.47
N TRP A 220 6.34 -18.57 -11.79
CA TRP A 220 5.40 -17.95 -10.84
C TRP A 220 4.72 -18.95 -9.90
N GLY A 221 4.77 -20.26 -10.22
CA GLY A 221 4.14 -21.31 -9.42
C GLY A 221 2.64 -21.40 -9.62
N GLY A 222 2.13 -21.13 -10.84
CA GLY A 222 0.73 -21.28 -11.19
C GLY A 222 0.19 -20.25 -12.18
N VAL A 223 -1.12 -20.03 -12.12
CA VAL A 223 -1.91 -19.20 -13.05
C VAL A 223 -1.41 -17.74 -13.20
N ILE A 224 -0.70 -17.21 -12.22
CA ILE A 224 -0.12 -15.86 -12.32
C ILE A 224 0.94 -15.81 -13.44
N GLY A 225 1.73 -16.87 -13.61
CA GLY A 225 2.68 -16.97 -14.72
C GLY A 225 1.98 -17.04 -16.07
N ASP A 226 0.86 -17.78 -16.17
CA ASP A 226 0.05 -17.81 -17.38
C ASP A 226 -0.48 -16.42 -17.74
N ARG A 227 -0.98 -15.69 -16.74
CA ARG A 227 -1.46 -14.32 -16.91
C ARG A 227 -0.36 -13.37 -17.35
N MET A 228 0.84 -13.49 -16.77
CA MET A 228 2.00 -12.69 -17.15
C MET A 228 2.37 -12.91 -18.63
N TRP A 229 2.35 -14.17 -19.08
CA TRP A 229 2.58 -14.50 -20.48
C TRP A 229 1.60 -13.78 -21.44
N HIS A 230 0.31 -13.74 -21.08
CA HIS A 230 -0.73 -13.01 -21.81
C HIS A 230 -0.55 -11.50 -21.73
N HIS A 231 -0.26 -10.97 -20.55
CA HIS A 231 -0.06 -9.53 -20.34
C HIS A 231 1.07 -8.97 -21.21
N LEU A 232 2.22 -9.66 -21.27
CA LEU A 232 3.37 -9.23 -22.08
C LEU A 232 3.10 -9.26 -23.58
N ARG A 233 2.06 -9.95 -24.04
CA ARG A 233 1.61 -10.03 -25.44
C ARG A 233 0.46 -9.11 -25.80
N GLY A 234 0.07 -8.22 -24.86
CA GLY A 234 -1.02 -7.27 -25.09
C GLY A 234 -2.42 -7.83 -24.87
N ASP A 235 -2.57 -9.09 -24.44
CA ASP A 235 -3.88 -9.67 -24.17
C ASP A 235 -4.56 -9.01 -22.98
N ILE A 236 -5.87 -8.77 -23.09
CA ILE A 236 -6.70 -8.34 -21.96
C ILE A 236 -7.01 -9.57 -21.10
N VAL A 237 -6.53 -9.54 -19.86
CA VAL A 237 -6.74 -10.63 -18.91
C VAL A 237 -7.64 -10.12 -17.78
N PRO A 238 -8.81 -10.74 -17.56
CA PRO A 238 -9.71 -10.35 -16.47
C PRO A 238 -9.03 -10.39 -15.10
N ASP A 239 -9.38 -9.47 -14.22
CA ASP A 239 -8.80 -9.45 -12.88
C ASP A 239 -9.17 -10.71 -12.09
N LEU A 240 -8.25 -11.17 -11.26
CA LEU A 240 -8.55 -12.24 -10.32
C LEU A 240 -9.41 -11.69 -9.18
N VAL A 241 -10.53 -12.32 -8.95
CA VAL A 241 -11.31 -12.05 -7.74
C VAL A 241 -10.52 -12.56 -6.54
N THR A 242 -10.04 -11.65 -5.71
CA THR A 242 -9.29 -11.98 -4.50
C THR A 242 -10.13 -11.66 -3.27
N SER A 243 -10.18 -12.60 -2.33
CA SER A 243 -10.74 -12.34 -1.01
C SER A 243 -9.66 -11.74 -0.09
N ARG A 244 -10.07 -10.86 0.81
CA ARG A 244 -9.19 -10.33 1.85
C ARG A 244 -8.77 -11.46 2.79
N LYS A 245 -7.45 -11.65 2.96
CA LYS A 245 -6.89 -12.75 3.78
C LYS A 245 -6.39 -12.29 5.14
N SER A 246 -6.15 -10.99 5.29
CA SER A 246 -5.64 -10.41 6.53
C SER A 246 -6.08 -8.95 6.70
N ILE A 247 -6.16 -8.54 7.96
CA ILE A 247 -6.34 -7.13 8.37
C ILE A 247 -5.28 -6.86 9.43
N GLY A 248 -4.45 -5.85 9.23
CA GLY A 248 -3.37 -5.54 10.18
C GLY A 248 -2.97 -4.09 10.13
N HIS A 249 -2.29 -3.68 11.20
CA HIS A 249 -1.64 -2.39 11.31
C HIS A 249 -0.23 -2.57 11.87
N SER A 250 0.71 -1.77 11.38
CA SER A 250 2.09 -1.73 11.89
C SER A 250 2.57 -0.31 12.04
N HIS A 251 3.53 -0.10 12.92
CA HIS A 251 4.12 1.20 13.20
C HIS A 251 5.61 1.08 13.43
N VAL A 252 6.40 1.97 12.81
CA VAL A 252 7.82 2.15 13.10
C VAL A 252 7.94 3.14 14.24
N LEU A 253 8.54 2.71 15.34
CA LEU A 253 8.63 3.50 16.56
C LEU A 253 9.73 4.56 16.46
N PRO A 254 9.45 5.82 16.79
CA PRO A 254 10.48 6.83 16.99
C PRO A 254 11.39 6.43 18.17
N PRO A 255 12.64 6.93 18.23
CA PRO A 255 13.62 6.48 19.22
C PRO A 255 13.16 6.52 20.68
N ASP A 256 12.36 7.51 21.04
CA ASP A 256 11.84 7.73 22.40
C ASP A 256 10.67 6.80 22.79
N GLU A 257 10.05 6.13 21.81
CA GLU A 257 8.94 5.16 22.02
C GLU A 257 9.41 3.69 21.95
N ARG A 258 10.71 3.43 21.71
CA ARG A 258 11.25 2.07 21.50
C ARG A 258 11.32 1.22 22.76
N VAL A 259 11.11 1.81 23.93
CA VAL A 259 11.07 1.03 25.19
C VAL A 259 9.74 0.29 25.33
N PRO A 260 9.73 -0.95 25.83
CA PRO A 260 8.53 -1.78 25.89
C PRO A 260 7.33 -1.14 26.58
N ALA A 261 7.57 -0.35 27.65
CA ALA A 261 6.50 0.33 28.37
C ALA A 261 5.75 1.35 27.52
N LYS A 262 6.42 2.03 26.59
CA LYS A 262 5.80 2.98 25.65
C LYS A 262 5.28 2.30 24.38
N ALA A 263 5.90 1.19 23.97
CA ALA A 263 5.46 0.44 22.80
C ALA A 263 4.13 -0.30 23.02
N TRP A 264 3.86 -0.76 24.25
CA TRP A 264 2.66 -1.53 24.57
C TRP A 264 1.34 -0.79 24.29
N PRO A 265 1.13 0.45 24.76
CA PRO A 265 -0.07 1.22 24.42
C PRO A 265 -0.26 1.41 22.91
N ILE A 266 0.85 1.58 22.16
CA ILE A 266 0.81 1.71 20.70
C ILE A 266 0.31 0.42 20.06
N ILE A 267 0.82 -0.74 20.50
CA ILE A 267 0.37 -2.06 20.02
C ILE A 267 -1.13 -2.26 20.30
N CYS A 268 -1.59 -1.86 21.49
CA CYS A 268 -3.01 -1.89 21.83
C CYS A 268 -3.84 -1.00 20.88
N LYS A 269 -3.39 0.23 20.60
CA LYS A 269 -4.05 1.13 19.62
C LYS A 269 -4.11 0.50 18.23
N LEU A 270 -3.04 -0.14 17.76
CA LEU A 270 -3.02 -0.83 16.47
C LEU A 270 -4.04 -1.98 16.42
N LEU A 271 -4.19 -2.75 17.50
CA LEU A 271 -5.20 -3.81 17.57
C LEU A 271 -6.62 -3.23 17.53
N HIS A 272 -6.88 -2.15 18.25
CA HIS A 272 -8.19 -1.49 18.22
C HIS A 272 -8.54 -1.03 16.80
N LYS A 273 -7.60 -0.40 16.08
CA LYS A 273 -7.77 -0.02 14.66
C LYS A 273 -8.03 -1.26 13.78
N ALA A 274 -7.36 -2.37 14.03
CA ALA A 274 -7.57 -3.61 13.29
C ALA A 274 -8.95 -4.22 13.56
N CYS A 275 -9.41 -4.23 14.81
CA CYS A 275 -10.74 -4.73 15.19
C CYS A 275 -11.87 -3.88 14.59
N GLU A 276 -11.76 -2.55 14.65
CA GLU A 276 -12.71 -1.63 14.03
C GLU A 276 -12.82 -1.88 12.52
N ARG A 277 -11.67 -2.01 11.84
CA ARG A 277 -11.62 -2.32 10.42
C ARG A 277 -12.14 -3.72 10.09
N LEU A 278 -11.94 -4.71 10.96
CA LEU A 278 -12.52 -6.05 10.83
C LEU A 278 -14.05 -5.97 10.82
N ARG A 279 -14.63 -5.23 11.77
CA ARG A 279 -16.09 -5.04 11.88
C ARG A 279 -16.68 -4.21 10.74
N SER A 280 -15.98 -3.15 10.27
CA SER A 280 -16.44 -2.34 9.12
C SER A 280 -16.53 -3.15 7.82
N HIS A 281 -15.77 -4.24 7.72
CA HIS A 281 -15.84 -5.18 6.60
C HIS A 281 -16.77 -6.37 6.86
N GLU A 282 -17.53 -6.37 7.97
CA GLU A 282 -18.41 -7.47 8.37
C GLU A 282 -17.70 -8.83 8.42
N MET A 283 -16.45 -8.86 8.89
CA MET A 283 -15.61 -10.05 8.96
C MET A 283 -15.33 -10.47 10.40
N LEU A 284 -15.00 -11.76 10.57
CA LEU A 284 -14.49 -12.35 11.80
C LEU A 284 -13.07 -12.87 11.54
N ALA A 285 -12.24 -12.89 12.57
CA ALA A 285 -10.87 -13.41 12.51
C ALA A 285 -10.72 -14.67 13.35
N GLY A 286 -9.95 -15.65 12.87
CA GLY A 286 -9.63 -16.89 13.58
C GLY A 286 -8.17 -16.98 14.06
N ALA A 287 -7.35 -15.95 13.82
CA ALA A 287 -5.99 -15.89 14.34
C ALA A 287 -5.49 -14.45 14.48
N LEU A 288 -4.59 -14.25 15.44
CA LEU A 288 -3.89 -12.98 15.73
C LEU A 288 -2.39 -13.24 15.76
N THR A 289 -1.64 -12.42 15.02
CA THR A 289 -0.19 -12.38 15.03
C THR A 289 0.27 -11.04 15.63
N LEU A 290 1.20 -11.10 16.58
CA LEU A 290 1.92 -9.93 17.09
C LEU A 290 3.29 -9.86 16.39
N HIS A 291 3.60 -8.75 15.73
CA HIS A 291 4.87 -8.52 15.06
C HIS A 291 5.73 -7.58 15.89
N LEU A 292 6.92 -8.01 16.29
CA LEU A 292 7.93 -7.19 16.97
C LEU A 292 9.21 -7.22 16.15
N GLY A 293 9.66 -6.05 15.69
CA GLY A 293 10.94 -5.83 15.04
C GLY A 293 11.95 -5.25 16.03
N PHE A 294 13.10 -5.89 16.14
CA PHE A 294 14.22 -5.50 17.01
C PHE A 294 15.36 -4.89 16.18
N LEU A 295 16.38 -4.38 16.84
CA LEU A 295 17.63 -3.96 16.21
C LEU A 295 18.27 -5.14 15.44
N ARG A 296 18.99 -4.85 14.34
CA ARG A 296 19.69 -5.80 13.48
C ARG A 296 18.78 -6.78 12.72
N ASP A 297 17.62 -6.30 12.25
CA ASP A 297 16.67 -7.06 11.42
C ASP A 297 16.13 -8.36 12.05
N VAL A 298 16.22 -8.47 13.38
CA VAL A 298 15.60 -9.56 14.12
C VAL A 298 14.10 -9.28 14.25
N THR A 299 13.28 -10.23 13.85
CA THR A 299 11.82 -10.16 13.99
C THR A 299 11.29 -11.34 14.80
N TRP A 300 10.23 -11.09 15.58
CA TRP A 300 9.50 -12.12 16.30
C TRP A 300 8.01 -11.92 16.03
N ALA A 301 7.35 -12.98 15.53
CA ALA A 301 5.99 -12.89 15.03
C ALA A 301 5.16 -14.14 15.38
N PRO A 302 4.84 -14.36 16.66
CA PRO A 302 4.01 -15.48 17.09
C PRO A 302 2.56 -15.30 16.66
N GLU A 303 1.90 -16.42 16.37
CA GLU A 303 0.48 -16.50 16.06
C GLU A 303 -0.25 -17.29 17.15
N ILE A 304 -1.44 -16.80 17.55
CA ILE A 304 -2.42 -17.58 18.30
C ILE A 304 -3.66 -17.80 17.44
N ARG A 305 -4.29 -18.97 17.59
CA ARG A 305 -5.54 -19.36 16.91
C ARG A 305 -6.64 -19.48 17.92
N PHE A 306 -7.85 -19.13 17.50
CA PHE A 306 -9.05 -19.10 18.33
C PHE A 306 -10.30 -19.30 17.47
N PRO A 307 -11.47 -19.61 18.05
CA PRO A 307 -12.74 -19.55 17.34
C PRO A 307 -12.98 -18.15 16.78
N GLU A 308 -13.59 -18.08 15.58
CA GLU A 308 -13.76 -16.84 14.83
C GLU A 308 -14.51 -15.80 15.67
N THR A 309 -13.91 -14.60 15.82
CA THR A 309 -14.46 -13.49 16.59
C THR A 309 -14.05 -12.13 16.02
N ASP A 310 -14.78 -11.08 16.37
CA ASP A 310 -14.45 -9.69 16.15
C ASP A 310 -14.43 -8.90 17.49
N SER A 311 -14.54 -9.59 18.61
CA SER A 311 -14.54 -9.00 19.93
C SER A 311 -13.18 -8.38 20.27
N THR A 312 -13.14 -7.06 20.42
CA THR A 312 -11.92 -6.32 20.81
C THR A 312 -11.37 -6.81 22.14
N VAL A 313 -12.24 -7.08 23.12
CA VAL A 313 -11.81 -7.53 24.45
C VAL A 313 -11.18 -8.90 24.40
N PHE A 314 -11.76 -9.83 23.63
CA PHE A 314 -11.18 -11.17 23.44
C PHE A 314 -9.80 -11.10 22.78
N LEU A 315 -9.69 -10.33 21.71
CA LEU A 315 -8.44 -10.15 20.96
C LEU A 315 -7.35 -9.46 21.80
N MET A 316 -7.74 -8.51 22.67
CA MET A 316 -6.82 -7.88 23.62
C MET A 316 -6.24 -8.89 24.63
N ARG A 317 -7.04 -9.79 25.18
CA ARG A 317 -6.56 -10.86 26.08
C ARG A 317 -5.54 -11.76 25.34
N GLY A 318 -5.81 -12.09 24.07
CA GLY A 318 -4.87 -12.83 23.23
C GLY A 318 -3.56 -12.07 22.99
N LEU A 319 -3.65 -10.77 22.72
CA LEU A 319 -2.50 -9.89 22.54
C LEU A 319 -1.65 -9.79 23.81
N GLU A 320 -2.29 -9.66 24.98
CA GLU A 320 -1.59 -9.63 26.28
C GLU A 320 -0.81 -10.91 26.54
N ARG A 321 -1.37 -12.06 26.17
CA ARG A 321 -0.66 -13.35 26.26
C ARG A 321 0.58 -13.35 25.38
N LEU A 322 0.45 -13.01 24.08
CA LEU A 322 1.58 -12.91 23.16
C LEU A 322 2.64 -11.93 23.66
N TRP A 323 2.22 -10.77 24.17
CA TRP A 323 3.15 -9.77 24.71
C TRP A 323 3.91 -10.27 25.94
N ARG A 324 3.29 -11.05 26.81
CA ARG A 324 3.94 -11.67 27.99
C ARG A 324 4.98 -12.68 27.59
N ASP A 325 4.71 -13.46 26.54
CA ASP A 325 5.56 -14.56 26.06
C ASP A 325 6.73 -14.08 25.17
N ARG A 326 6.93 -12.75 25.01
CA ARG A 326 8.00 -12.21 24.17
C ARG A 326 9.40 -12.62 24.69
N PRO A 327 10.37 -12.85 23.78
CA PRO A 327 11.65 -13.48 24.13
C PRO A 327 12.51 -12.62 25.06
N ASP A 328 12.48 -11.29 24.91
CA ASP A 328 13.20 -10.36 25.78
C ASP A 328 12.27 -9.21 26.21
N PRO A 329 11.85 -9.21 27.50
CA PRO A 329 10.99 -8.16 28.03
C PRO A 329 11.59 -6.75 28.05
N ARG A 330 12.93 -6.61 27.91
CA ARG A 330 13.63 -5.32 27.98
C ARG A 330 14.15 -4.84 26.63
N ALA A 331 14.09 -5.68 25.60
CA ALA A 331 14.61 -5.35 24.27
C ALA A 331 13.94 -4.09 23.70
N SER A 332 14.76 -3.23 23.11
CA SER A 332 14.30 -2.06 22.37
C SER A 332 13.65 -2.47 21.05
N LEU A 333 12.47 -1.93 20.78
CA LEU A 333 11.65 -2.24 19.61
C LEU A 333 11.78 -1.14 18.56
N ILE A 334 11.99 -1.51 17.31
CA ILE A 334 12.00 -0.55 16.18
C ILE A 334 10.65 -0.49 15.49
N GLN A 335 10.01 -1.64 15.34
CA GLN A 335 8.73 -1.79 14.68
C GLN A 335 7.79 -2.68 15.47
N VAL A 336 6.54 -2.32 15.51
CA VAL A 336 5.46 -3.11 16.12
C VAL A 336 4.29 -3.25 15.16
N GLY A 337 3.56 -4.34 15.26
CA GLY A 337 2.39 -4.56 14.42
C GLY A 337 1.50 -5.69 14.92
N VAL A 338 0.26 -5.67 14.48
CA VAL A 338 -0.73 -6.72 14.70
C VAL A 338 -1.37 -7.12 13.39
N THR A 339 -1.64 -8.40 13.21
CA THR A 339 -2.31 -8.90 12.01
C THR A 339 -3.37 -9.92 12.40
N LEU A 340 -4.59 -9.67 11.97
CA LEU A 340 -5.72 -10.60 12.06
C LEU A 340 -5.77 -11.41 10.78
N THR A 341 -5.83 -12.72 10.89
CA THR A 341 -5.85 -13.68 9.76
C THR A 341 -6.96 -14.69 9.92
N ARG A 342 -7.07 -15.64 8.97
CA ARG A 342 -8.16 -16.60 8.91
C ARG A 342 -9.53 -15.89 8.92
N LEU A 343 -9.64 -14.89 8.03
CA LEU A 343 -10.81 -14.06 7.92
C LEU A 343 -11.95 -14.83 7.23
N ILE A 344 -13.14 -14.71 7.80
CA ILE A 344 -14.39 -15.17 7.18
C ILE A 344 -15.43 -14.05 7.18
N ASP A 345 -16.29 -14.02 6.19
CA ASP A 345 -17.46 -13.12 6.23
C ASP A 345 -18.37 -13.53 7.39
N ARG A 346 -18.90 -12.58 8.14
CA ARG A 346 -19.82 -12.81 9.26
C ARG A 346 -21.03 -13.66 8.84
N LYS A 347 -21.55 -13.44 7.62
CA LYS A 347 -22.69 -14.20 7.07
C LYS A 347 -22.38 -15.69 6.82
N ASN A 348 -21.09 -16.05 6.70
CA ASN A 348 -20.64 -17.42 6.46
C ASN A 348 -20.17 -18.12 7.75
N HIS A 349 -20.23 -17.42 8.90
CA HIS A 349 -19.86 -17.98 10.18
C HIS A 349 -20.91 -18.99 10.64
N THR A 350 -20.45 -20.19 10.94
CA THR A 350 -21.28 -21.23 11.57
C THR A 350 -20.81 -21.35 13.02
N PRO A 351 -21.66 -20.99 14.01
CA PRO A 351 -21.31 -21.14 15.40
C PRO A 351 -20.96 -22.60 15.72
N ASP A 352 -19.93 -22.81 16.54
CA ASP A 352 -19.57 -24.14 17.00
C ASP A 352 -20.74 -24.69 17.86
N LEU A 353 -21.28 -25.83 17.45
CA LEU A 353 -22.38 -26.55 18.16
C LEU A 353 -22.03 -26.84 19.63
N PHE A 354 -20.75 -26.94 19.95
CA PHE A 354 -20.26 -27.27 21.30
C PHE A 354 -19.81 -26.05 22.09
N ALA A 355 -19.72 -24.84 21.49
CA ALA A 355 -19.33 -23.62 22.18
C ALA A 355 -20.25 -23.28 23.36
N GLY A 356 -21.56 -23.58 23.24
CA GLY A 356 -22.55 -23.43 24.31
C GLY A 356 -22.42 -24.45 25.44
N MET A 357 -21.79 -25.61 25.21
CA MET A 357 -21.61 -26.65 26.24
C MET A 357 -20.42 -26.38 27.17
N VAL A 358 -19.45 -25.53 26.74
CA VAL A 358 -18.21 -25.28 27.50
C VAL A 358 -18.40 -24.20 28.56
N SER A 359 -19.28 -23.23 28.40
CA SER A 359 -19.74 -22.30 29.46
C SER A 359 -20.80 -21.31 28.93
N GLU A 360 -21.99 -21.30 29.48
CA GLU A 360 -23.01 -20.25 29.29
C GLU A 360 -22.47 -18.86 29.67
N VAL A 361 -21.53 -18.80 30.62
CA VAL A 361 -20.86 -17.58 31.09
C VAL A 361 -19.96 -16.98 30.00
N MET A 362 -19.24 -17.82 29.24
CA MET A 362 -18.37 -17.31 28.14
C MET A 362 -19.19 -16.81 26.96
N ALA A 363 -20.29 -17.46 26.63
CA ALA A 363 -21.19 -17.02 25.55
C ALA A 363 -21.93 -15.71 25.91
N ALA A 364 -22.37 -15.55 27.17
CA ALA A 364 -22.98 -14.32 27.65
C ALA A 364 -21.99 -13.14 27.71
N ASP A 365 -20.73 -13.43 28.06
CA ASP A 365 -19.63 -12.43 28.08
C ASP A 365 -19.29 -11.97 26.66
N ASP A 366 -19.30 -12.88 25.70
CA ASP A 366 -19.02 -12.56 24.29
C ASP A 366 -20.14 -11.69 23.67
N ALA A 367 -21.40 -12.00 23.91
CA ALA A 367 -22.54 -11.19 23.49
C ALA A 367 -22.53 -9.78 24.11
N LYS A 368 -22.09 -9.63 25.37
CA LYS A 368 -21.89 -8.35 26.03
C LYS A 368 -20.77 -7.54 25.38
N HIS A 369 -19.65 -8.16 25.08
CA HIS A 369 -18.51 -7.49 24.44
C HIS A 369 -18.85 -7.04 23.01
N GLN A 370 -19.57 -7.85 22.25
CA GLN A 370 -20.05 -7.46 20.91
C GLN A 370 -20.98 -6.24 20.95
N ARG A 371 -21.88 -6.17 21.94
CA ARG A 371 -22.74 -4.97 22.14
C ARG A 371 -21.92 -3.75 22.52
N LEU A 372 -20.89 -3.91 23.35
CA LEU A 372 -19.97 -2.86 23.74
C LEU A 372 -19.20 -2.34 22.51
N ASP A 373 -18.62 -3.23 21.73
CA ASP A 373 -17.89 -2.87 20.51
C ASP A 373 -18.78 -2.12 19.51
N ALA A 374 -20.01 -2.60 19.28
CA ALA A 374 -20.98 -1.92 18.42
C ALA A 374 -21.39 -0.53 18.93
N ALA A 375 -21.50 -0.36 20.26
CA ALA A 375 -21.78 0.94 20.86
C ALA A 375 -20.60 1.91 20.71
N ILE A 376 -19.38 1.44 20.92
CA ILE A 376 -18.14 2.20 20.73
C ILE A 376 -18.01 2.64 19.27
N ASP A 377 -18.21 1.72 18.31
CA ASP A 377 -18.12 2.03 16.87
C ASP A 377 -19.15 3.10 16.47
N LYS A 378 -20.39 3.05 16.99
CA LYS A 378 -21.41 4.07 16.75
C LYS A 378 -21.03 5.44 17.32
N LEU A 379 -20.45 5.46 18.52
CA LEU A 379 -20.00 6.71 19.14
C LEU A 379 -18.84 7.33 18.37
N ARG A 380 -17.88 6.51 17.94
CA ARG A 380 -16.74 6.96 17.13
C ARG A 380 -17.16 7.48 15.75
N ALA A 381 -18.10 6.82 15.10
CA ALA A 381 -18.66 7.27 13.81
C ALA A 381 -19.38 8.62 13.94
N ARG A 382 -20.01 8.90 15.10
CA ARG A 382 -20.79 10.14 15.31
C ARG A 382 -19.96 11.30 15.85
N TYR A 383 -18.99 11.03 16.71
CA TYR A 383 -18.30 12.07 17.50
C TYR A 383 -16.78 12.08 17.29
N GLY A 384 -16.26 11.25 16.37
CA GLY A 384 -14.83 11.08 16.11
C GLY A 384 -14.18 10.00 16.97
N ARG A 385 -13.01 9.53 16.55
CA ARG A 385 -12.31 8.38 17.12
C ARG A 385 -11.76 8.61 18.52
N SER A 386 -11.46 9.84 18.85
CA SER A 386 -10.90 10.23 20.14
C SER A 386 -11.92 10.26 21.29
N VAL A 387 -13.23 10.13 21.00
CA VAL A 387 -14.30 10.28 21.99
C VAL A 387 -14.38 9.12 22.99
N VAL A 388 -14.06 7.90 22.53
CA VAL A 388 -14.03 6.69 23.39
C VAL A 388 -12.77 5.88 23.06
N TYR A 389 -11.97 5.60 24.08
CA TYR A 389 -10.76 4.79 23.98
C TYR A 389 -10.54 3.96 25.23
N PHE A 390 -9.78 2.90 25.13
CA PHE A 390 -9.41 2.07 26.27
C PHE A 390 -8.34 2.79 27.12
N GLY A 391 -8.44 2.75 28.43
CA GLY A 391 -7.53 3.46 29.34
C GLY A 391 -6.04 3.18 29.12
N THR A 392 -5.69 2.00 28.60
CA THR A 392 -4.31 1.64 28.23
C THR A 392 -3.70 2.52 27.11
N VAL A 393 -4.52 3.27 26.38
CA VAL A 393 -4.10 4.12 25.24
C VAL A 393 -4.09 5.61 25.61
N GLN A 394 -4.52 5.99 26.83
CA GLN A 394 -4.75 7.37 27.21
C GLN A 394 -3.56 8.31 26.97
N ASP A 395 -2.36 7.92 27.39
CA ASP A 395 -1.15 8.75 27.29
C ASP A 395 -0.50 8.68 25.88
N HIS A 396 -1.04 7.87 24.97
CA HIS A 396 -0.51 7.64 23.62
C HIS A 396 -1.58 7.81 22.53
N ARG A 397 -2.58 8.68 22.78
CA ARG A 397 -3.66 8.92 21.81
C ARG A 397 -3.16 9.40 20.47
N ASP A 398 -2.15 10.24 20.48
CA ASP A 398 -1.53 10.80 19.26
C ASP A 398 -0.45 9.90 18.67
N ALA A 399 -0.06 8.82 19.36
CA ALA A 399 0.89 7.84 18.84
C ALA A 399 0.28 7.04 17.67
N ALA A 400 1.13 6.58 16.77
CA ALA A 400 0.73 5.88 15.54
C ALA A 400 -0.30 6.68 14.71
N PRO A 401 0.03 7.92 14.30
CA PRO A 401 -0.84 8.74 13.46
C PRO A 401 -1.20 8.03 12.17
N MET A 402 -2.18 8.56 11.44
CA MET A 402 -2.56 8.06 10.12
C MET A 402 -1.34 7.90 9.24
N ARG A 403 -1.20 6.74 8.58
CA ARG A 403 -0.14 6.47 7.61
C ARG A 403 -0.74 5.88 6.34
N ILE A 404 -0.24 6.34 5.22
CA ILE A 404 -0.62 5.82 3.91
C ILE A 404 0.17 4.53 3.66
N SER A 405 -0.52 3.43 3.37
CA SER A 405 0.08 2.26 2.74
C SER A 405 -0.18 2.32 1.23
N PHE A 406 0.75 1.79 0.43
CA PHE A 406 0.66 1.87 -1.05
C PHE A 406 -0.66 1.35 -1.64
N THR A 407 -1.33 0.42 -0.97
CA THR A 407 -2.57 -0.21 -1.45
C THR A 407 -3.81 0.20 -0.66
N HIS A 408 -3.67 1.10 0.32
CA HIS A 408 -4.79 1.57 1.12
C HIS A 408 -4.67 3.09 1.29
N ILE A 409 -5.62 3.79 0.69
CA ILE A 409 -5.77 5.23 0.84
C ILE A 409 -6.66 5.43 2.06
N PRO A 410 -6.21 6.16 3.08
CA PRO A 410 -7.03 6.46 4.24
C PRO A 410 -8.27 7.27 3.84
N ASP A 411 -9.40 6.95 4.44
CA ASP A 411 -10.56 7.83 4.40
C ASP A 411 -10.38 8.92 5.46
N LEU A 412 -10.23 10.18 5.03
CA LEU A 412 -10.03 11.30 5.95
C LEU A 412 -11.19 11.43 6.95
N GLY A 413 -12.42 11.12 6.54
CA GLY A 413 -13.59 11.14 7.42
C GLY A 413 -13.59 10.01 8.46
N LEU A 414 -12.84 8.92 8.21
CA LEU A 414 -12.80 7.72 9.07
C LEU A 414 -11.47 7.55 9.79
N GLU A 415 -10.38 8.17 9.33
CA GLU A 415 -9.02 7.89 9.79
C GLU A 415 -8.25 9.12 10.34
N GLU A 416 -8.79 10.34 10.27
CA GLU A 416 -8.29 11.48 11.03
C GLU A 416 -8.49 11.23 12.53
N ASP A 417 -7.40 11.28 13.30
CA ASP A 417 -7.38 11.10 14.75
C ASP A 417 -8.00 12.29 15.51
#